data_1e6177152cf209cf8989d18f3dee1fce
#
_entry.id   1e6177152cf209cf8989d18f3dee1fce
#
_cell.length_a   1.000
_cell.length_b   1.000
_cell.length_c   1.000
_cell.angle_alpha   90.00
_cell.angle_beta   90.00
_cell.angle_gamma   90.00
#
_symmetry.space_group_name_H-M   'P 1'
#
loop_
_entity.id
_entity.type
_entity.pdbx_description
1 polymer ?
#
loop_
_entity_poly.entity_id
_entity_poly.type
_entity_poly.pdbx_seq_one_letter_code
_entity_poly.pdbx_strand_id
1 'polypeptide(L)'
;MKSSVFAKMGERFRRAVVLLLALGALGGLYAAFSPTSTAKDGVNTAADEATYVREGQKLYSEGCISCHGRNAEGVTDRGPSLIGVGAAAVEFQVSTGRMPMARQEAQAQRKPPVYDSDETTQLAMYIQSLGGGPEIPNGDLREGDMSAGGVLFRTNCAACHAFSSNGGALSSGKFAPTLKETTDRQLYAAMLTGPQNMPVFGDNQLTPQEKKDIIAYVQSMKESKDPGGLGIGRTGPVPEGLVAFLVGIVACMFAALWIAGKS
;
A
#
# COMPACT_ATOMS: atom_id res chain seq x y z
N MET A 1 -1.50 -13.35 -65.72
CA MET A 1 -2.08 -12.88 -64.42
C MET A 1 -1.20 -13.11 -63.19
N LYS A 2 -0.04 -13.75 -63.20
CA LYS A 2 0.81 -14.00 -62.00
C LYS A 2 1.82 -12.86 -61.69
N SER A 3 2.18 -11.99 -62.63
CA SER A 3 3.20 -10.95 -62.40
C SER A 3 2.72 -9.73 -61.58
N SER A 4 1.44 -9.43 -61.56
CA SER A 4 0.89 -8.27 -60.86
C SER A 4 0.78 -8.47 -59.33
N VAL A 5 0.66 -9.72 -58.86
CA VAL A 5 0.54 -10.06 -57.47
C VAL A 5 1.88 -9.92 -56.74
N PHE A 6 2.97 -10.37 -57.37
CA PHE A 6 4.32 -10.23 -56.81
C PHE A 6 4.79 -8.77 -56.73
N ALA A 7 4.48 -7.96 -57.73
CA ALA A 7 4.78 -6.53 -57.72
C ALA A 7 4.05 -5.78 -56.59
N LYS A 8 2.76 -6.09 -56.36
CA LYS A 8 1.97 -5.52 -55.26
C LYS A 8 2.42 -5.99 -53.87
N MET A 9 2.93 -7.22 -53.76
CA MET A 9 3.46 -7.77 -52.52
C MET A 9 4.79 -7.09 -52.15
N GLY A 10 5.68 -6.83 -53.11
CA GLY A 10 6.90 -6.07 -52.89
C GLY A 10 6.65 -4.62 -52.48
N GLU A 11 5.62 -3.98 -53.02
CA GLU A 11 5.26 -2.61 -52.70
C GLU A 11 4.67 -2.52 -51.28
N ARG A 12 3.83 -3.48 -50.87
CA ARG A 12 3.31 -3.57 -49.50
C ARG A 12 4.41 -3.82 -48.47
N PHE A 13 5.34 -4.69 -48.78
CA PHE A 13 6.49 -4.97 -47.94
C PHE A 13 7.39 -3.73 -47.79
N ARG A 14 7.69 -3.04 -48.88
CA ARG A 14 8.47 -1.78 -48.87
C ARG A 14 7.78 -0.71 -48.04
N ARG A 15 6.46 -0.54 -48.17
CA ARG A 15 5.68 0.40 -47.34
C ARG A 15 5.71 0.02 -45.85
N ALA A 16 5.61 -1.26 -45.52
CA ALA A 16 5.71 -1.74 -44.14
C ALA A 16 7.10 -1.46 -43.55
N VAL A 17 8.17 -1.69 -44.29
CA VAL A 17 9.54 -1.38 -43.86
C VAL A 17 9.74 0.11 -43.66
N VAL A 18 9.27 0.96 -44.58
CA VAL A 18 9.36 2.41 -44.43
C VAL A 18 8.58 2.91 -43.20
N LEU A 19 7.38 2.36 -42.95
CA LEU A 19 6.59 2.70 -41.74
C LEU A 19 7.31 2.28 -40.46
N LEU A 20 7.90 1.08 -40.43
CA LEU A 20 8.66 0.62 -39.25
C LEU A 20 9.90 1.49 -38.99
N LEU A 21 10.60 1.89 -40.04
CA LEU A 21 11.76 2.79 -39.92
C LEU A 21 11.32 4.19 -39.46
N ALA A 22 10.21 4.71 -39.99
CA ALA A 22 9.65 5.99 -39.56
C ALA A 22 9.21 5.96 -38.11
N LEU A 23 8.52 4.88 -37.66
CA LEU A 23 8.12 4.69 -36.27
C LEU A 23 9.34 4.52 -35.35
N GLY A 24 10.35 3.78 -35.77
CA GLY A 24 11.62 3.63 -35.06
C GLY A 24 12.36 4.96 -34.91
N ALA A 25 12.42 5.75 -35.98
CA ALA A 25 13.00 7.10 -35.91
C ALA A 25 12.24 8.06 -35.00
N LEU A 26 10.90 8.03 -35.08
CA LEU A 26 10.04 8.84 -34.21
C LEU A 26 10.15 8.42 -32.74
N GLY A 27 10.17 7.11 -32.46
CA GLY A 27 10.37 6.56 -31.13
C GLY A 27 11.75 6.87 -30.57
N GLY A 28 12.80 6.78 -31.38
CA GLY A 28 14.15 7.19 -31.00
C GLY A 28 14.27 8.67 -30.72
N LEU A 29 13.64 9.51 -31.55
CA LEU A 29 13.58 10.96 -31.32
C LEU A 29 12.82 11.30 -30.03
N TYR A 30 11.68 10.66 -29.83
CA TYR A 30 10.91 10.80 -28.58
C TYR A 30 11.73 10.38 -27.36
N ALA A 31 12.41 9.22 -27.42
CA ALA A 31 13.26 8.76 -26.33
C ALA A 31 14.45 9.71 -26.03
N ALA A 32 15.02 10.34 -27.09
CA ALA A 32 16.13 11.28 -26.94
C ALA A 32 15.68 12.63 -26.31
N PHE A 33 14.43 13.03 -26.51
CA PHE A 33 13.89 14.29 -25.99
C PHE A 33 12.91 14.07 -24.81
N SER A 34 12.56 12.83 -24.46
CA SER A 34 11.83 12.56 -23.25
C SER A 34 12.76 12.83 -22.06
N PRO A 35 12.36 13.67 -21.09
CA PRO A 35 13.12 13.78 -19.87
C PRO A 35 13.15 12.39 -19.25
N THR A 36 14.35 11.82 -19.11
CA THR A 36 14.56 10.63 -18.30
C THR A 36 14.11 10.99 -16.90
N SER A 37 12.94 10.51 -16.51
CA SER A 37 12.56 10.43 -15.11
C SER A 37 13.48 9.37 -14.49
N THR A 38 14.72 9.75 -14.21
CA THR A 38 15.53 9.07 -13.22
C THR A 38 14.72 9.19 -11.93
N ALA A 39 14.14 8.08 -11.49
CA ALA A 39 13.72 7.93 -10.11
C ALA A 39 14.99 8.29 -9.31
N LYS A 40 15.01 9.49 -8.74
CA LYS A 40 16.10 9.91 -7.87
C LYS A 40 15.97 9.05 -6.62
N ASP A 41 16.82 8.06 -6.52
CA ASP A 41 17.07 7.34 -5.28
C ASP A 41 17.68 8.35 -4.30
N GLY A 42 16.80 8.93 -3.46
CA GLY A 42 17.18 9.71 -2.31
C GLY A 42 17.57 11.16 -2.58
N VAL A 43 17.24 12.01 -1.64
CA VAL A 43 17.78 13.37 -1.49
C VAL A 43 19.26 13.25 -1.15
N ASN A 44 20.14 13.51 -2.12
CA ASN A 44 21.56 13.17 -2.01
C ASN A 44 22.47 14.34 -1.61
N THR A 45 21.94 15.56 -1.50
CA THR A 45 22.73 16.74 -1.08
C THR A 45 21.93 17.60 -0.11
N ALA A 46 22.64 18.35 0.74
CA ALA A 46 22.02 19.33 1.64
C ALA A 46 21.23 20.42 0.89
N ALA A 47 21.60 20.72 -0.34
CA ALA A 47 20.88 21.68 -1.20
C ALA A 47 19.54 21.08 -1.69
N ASP A 48 19.52 19.80 -2.02
CA ASP A 48 18.30 19.08 -2.39
C ASP A 48 17.36 18.99 -1.18
N GLU A 49 17.87 18.65 0.00
CA GLU A 49 17.12 18.60 1.24
C GLU A 49 16.45 19.94 1.56
N ALA A 50 17.20 21.03 1.53
CA ALA A 50 16.66 22.37 1.77
C ALA A 50 15.58 22.75 0.75
N THR A 51 15.69 22.27 -0.49
CA THR A 51 14.67 22.48 -1.53
C THR A 51 13.41 21.67 -1.22
N TYR A 52 13.55 20.39 -0.87
CA TYR A 52 12.42 19.55 -0.47
C TYR A 52 11.68 20.13 0.73
N VAL A 53 12.38 20.58 1.76
CA VAL A 53 11.78 21.23 2.94
C VAL A 53 10.98 22.46 2.56
N ARG A 54 11.53 23.32 1.69
CA ARG A 54 10.86 24.54 1.24
C ARG A 54 9.61 24.28 0.39
N GLU A 55 9.69 23.33 -0.55
CA GLU A 55 8.52 22.94 -1.36
C GLU A 55 7.47 22.23 -0.49
N GLY A 56 7.89 21.36 0.44
CA GLY A 56 7.00 20.75 1.42
C GLY A 56 6.29 21.76 2.32
N GLN A 57 6.96 22.85 2.71
CA GLN A 57 6.33 23.95 3.45
C GLN A 57 5.23 24.63 2.65
N LYS A 58 5.40 24.81 1.34
CA LYS A 58 4.36 25.38 0.47
C LYS A 58 3.14 24.45 0.41
N LEU A 59 3.36 23.17 0.10
CA LEU A 59 2.30 22.16 0.07
C LEU A 59 1.56 22.08 1.40
N TYR A 60 2.30 22.12 2.51
CA TYR A 60 1.73 22.15 3.85
C TYR A 60 0.82 23.35 4.07
N SER A 61 1.27 24.53 3.65
CA SER A 61 0.51 25.78 3.80
C SER A 61 -0.80 25.79 2.99
N GLU A 62 -0.88 25.04 1.91
CA GLU A 62 -2.05 24.92 1.05
C GLU A 62 -3.07 23.90 1.59
N GLY A 63 -2.59 22.75 2.09
CA GLY A 63 -3.46 21.61 2.40
C GLY A 63 -3.58 21.20 3.86
N CYS A 64 -2.73 21.67 4.77
CA CYS A 64 -2.59 21.07 6.11
C CYS A 64 -2.86 22.04 7.26
N ILE A 65 -2.61 23.33 7.10
CA ILE A 65 -2.67 24.33 8.17
C ILE A 65 -4.04 24.47 8.83
N SER A 66 -5.12 24.20 8.12
CA SER A 66 -6.48 24.34 8.63
C SER A 66 -6.78 23.36 9.78
N CYS A 67 -6.09 22.24 9.82
CA CYS A 67 -6.25 21.20 10.87
C CYS A 67 -5.02 21.08 11.77
N HIS A 68 -3.81 21.26 11.22
CA HIS A 68 -2.57 21.03 11.98
C HIS A 68 -1.88 22.31 12.46
N GLY A 69 -2.47 23.48 12.19
CA GLY A 69 -1.89 24.77 12.57
C GLY A 69 -0.81 25.25 11.60
N ARG A 70 -0.47 26.55 11.67
CA ARG A 70 0.46 27.16 10.75
C ARG A 70 1.90 26.64 10.90
N ASN A 71 2.28 26.31 12.13
CA ASN A 71 3.61 25.81 12.50
C ASN A 71 3.57 24.32 12.88
N ALA A 72 2.55 23.58 12.43
CA ALA A 72 2.33 22.17 12.74
C ALA A 72 2.09 21.87 14.23
N GLU A 73 1.72 22.86 15.02
CA GLU A 73 1.46 22.78 16.46
C GLU A 73 0.17 22.04 16.81
N GLY A 74 -0.68 21.77 15.80
CA GLY A 74 -2.03 21.25 15.98
C GLY A 74 -3.06 22.35 16.24
N VAL A 75 -4.33 22.00 16.05
CA VAL A 75 -5.49 22.85 16.35
C VAL A 75 -6.50 22.02 17.14
N THR A 76 -6.91 22.52 18.30
CA THR A 76 -7.90 21.86 19.15
C THR A 76 -9.14 21.47 18.36
N ASP A 77 -9.60 20.25 18.53
CA ASP A 77 -10.76 19.65 17.86
C ASP A 77 -10.67 19.58 16.33
N ARG A 78 -9.48 19.83 15.73
CA ARG A 78 -9.27 19.71 14.27
C ARG A 78 -8.18 18.72 13.89
N GLY A 79 -7.02 18.84 14.49
CA GLY A 79 -5.91 17.94 14.18
C GLY A 79 -4.78 18.02 15.20
N PRO A 80 -4.06 16.92 15.40
CA PRO A 80 -2.96 16.87 16.37
C PRO A 80 -1.75 17.67 15.88
N SER A 81 -0.82 17.95 16.82
CA SER A 81 0.51 18.45 16.48
C SER A 81 1.25 17.42 15.60
N LEU A 82 1.99 17.92 14.62
CA LEU A 82 2.88 17.14 13.79
C LEU A 82 4.36 17.30 14.17
N ILE A 83 4.65 18.10 15.19
CA ILE A 83 6.03 18.31 15.67
C ILE A 83 6.54 17.01 16.29
N GLY A 84 7.63 16.49 15.78
CA GLY A 84 8.25 15.26 16.26
C GLY A 84 7.58 13.95 15.81
N VAL A 85 6.58 13.98 14.93
CA VAL A 85 5.94 12.75 14.44
C VAL A 85 6.79 11.97 13.42
N GLY A 86 7.74 12.65 12.79
CA GLY A 86 8.69 12.06 11.85
C GLY A 86 8.19 11.91 10.42
N ALA A 87 9.14 11.78 9.52
CA ALA A 87 8.89 11.65 8.08
C ALA A 87 8.11 10.37 7.74
N ALA A 88 8.37 9.27 8.44
CA ALA A 88 7.67 7.99 8.23
C ALA A 88 6.17 8.08 8.46
N ALA A 89 5.73 8.83 9.48
CA ALA A 89 4.32 9.03 9.76
C ALA A 89 3.62 9.82 8.65
N VAL A 90 4.26 10.87 8.17
CA VAL A 90 3.73 11.71 7.09
C VAL A 90 3.65 10.93 5.79
N GLU A 91 4.75 10.26 5.41
CA GLU A 91 4.80 9.43 4.20
C GLU A 91 3.69 8.37 4.24
N PHE A 92 3.52 7.67 5.36
CA PHE A 92 2.46 6.68 5.50
C PHE A 92 1.06 7.30 5.34
N GLN A 93 0.76 8.39 6.03
CA GLN A 93 -0.58 8.97 6.03
C GLN A 93 -0.94 9.58 4.67
N VAL A 94 0.02 10.24 4.02
CA VAL A 94 -0.19 10.92 2.74
C VAL A 94 -0.18 9.92 1.58
N SER A 95 0.80 9.02 1.50
CA SER A 95 0.90 8.01 0.43
C SER A 95 -0.25 7.00 0.43
N THR A 96 -0.89 6.78 1.57
CA THR A 96 -2.09 5.94 1.67
C THR A 96 -3.39 6.72 1.48
N GLY A 97 -3.31 8.02 1.18
CA GLY A 97 -4.45 8.91 0.97
C GLY A 97 -5.28 9.17 2.23
N ARG A 98 -4.83 8.75 3.42
CA ARG A 98 -5.53 9.02 4.67
C ARG A 98 -5.54 10.53 4.97
N MET A 99 -4.43 11.20 4.67
CA MET A 99 -4.34 12.66 4.73
C MET A 99 -4.18 13.24 3.31
N PRO A 100 -4.76 14.42 3.07
CA PRO A 100 -5.64 15.19 3.95
C PRO A 100 -7.04 14.55 4.11
N MET A 101 -7.65 14.67 5.29
CA MET A 101 -9.04 14.24 5.51
C MET A 101 -10.01 15.26 4.93
N ALA A 102 -11.06 14.79 4.27
CA ALA A 102 -12.13 15.66 3.76
C ALA A 102 -13.03 16.19 4.88
N ARG A 103 -13.18 15.42 5.96
CA ARG A 103 -13.95 15.76 7.16
C ARG A 103 -13.39 14.97 8.34
N GLN A 104 -13.72 15.39 9.54
CA GLN A 104 -13.37 14.65 10.74
C GLN A 104 -14.24 13.41 10.88
N GLU A 105 -13.58 12.27 11.05
CA GLU A 105 -14.19 10.95 11.25
C GLU A 105 -13.47 10.22 12.39
N ALA A 106 -14.12 9.18 12.91
CA ALA A 106 -13.51 8.34 13.95
C ALA A 106 -12.20 7.68 13.49
N GLN A 107 -12.02 7.53 12.18
CA GLN A 107 -10.84 6.92 11.57
C GLN A 107 -10.61 7.47 10.16
N ALA A 108 -9.37 7.86 9.84
CA ALA A 108 -8.97 8.22 8.49
C ALA A 108 -8.85 6.97 7.61
N GLN A 109 -9.74 6.83 6.66
CA GLN A 109 -9.78 5.69 5.76
C GLN A 109 -8.76 5.83 4.62
N ARG A 110 -8.27 4.69 4.12
CA ARG A 110 -7.45 4.66 2.91
C ARG A 110 -8.28 5.11 1.72
N LYS A 111 -7.71 5.97 0.89
CA LYS A 111 -8.28 6.46 -0.36
C LYS A 111 -7.16 6.74 -1.36
N PRO A 112 -7.44 7.02 -2.64
CA PRO A 112 -6.43 7.47 -3.57
C PRO A 112 -5.66 8.67 -3.02
N PRO A 113 -4.32 8.67 -3.05
CA PRO A 113 -3.52 9.79 -2.56
C PRO A 113 -3.77 11.05 -3.40
N VAL A 114 -3.75 12.20 -2.75
CA VAL A 114 -3.90 13.52 -3.40
C VAL A 114 -2.57 14.00 -3.95
N TYR A 115 -1.49 13.67 -3.26
CA TYR A 115 -0.12 14.05 -3.57
C TYR A 115 0.63 12.90 -4.22
N ASP A 116 1.50 13.20 -5.15
CA ASP A 116 2.39 12.23 -5.76
C ASP A 116 3.53 11.80 -4.81
N SER A 117 4.46 10.98 -5.28
CA SER A 117 5.58 10.47 -4.46
C SER A 117 6.56 11.56 -4.05
N ASP A 118 6.84 12.50 -4.96
CA ASP A 118 7.79 13.59 -4.70
C ASP A 118 7.18 14.62 -3.73
N GLU A 119 5.94 15.02 -3.96
CA GLU A 119 5.16 15.89 -3.07
C GLU A 119 5.02 15.29 -1.67
N THR A 120 4.75 13.97 -1.61
CA THR A 120 4.68 13.22 -0.34
C THR A 120 6.02 13.27 0.40
N THR A 121 7.13 13.11 -0.32
CA THR A 121 8.48 13.19 0.26
C THR A 121 8.80 14.61 0.72
N GLN A 122 8.43 15.63 -0.05
CA GLN A 122 8.59 17.03 0.31
C GLN A 122 7.84 17.36 1.61
N LEU A 123 6.57 16.95 1.72
CA LEU A 123 5.78 17.12 2.94
C LEU A 123 6.43 16.38 4.13
N ALA A 124 6.91 15.17 3.93
CA ALA A 124 7.56 14.39 4.96
C ALA A 124 8.86 15.03 5.45
N MET A 125 9.69 15.54 4.52
CA MET A 125 10.93 16.24 4.85
C MET A 125 10.67 17.56 5.59
N TYR A 126 9.64 18.32 5.19
CA TYR A 126 9.25 19.53 5.91
C TYR A 126 8.85 19.22 7.37
N ILE A 127 7.99 18.24 7.60
CA ILE A 127 7.59 17.88 8.96
C ILE A 127 8.76 17.27 9.76
N GLN A 128 9.63 16.50 9.12
CA GLN A 128 10.85 16.00 9.75
C GLN A 128 11.72 17.15 10.29
N SER A 129 11.81 18.25 9.54
CA SER A 129 12.59 19.45 9.96
C SER A 129 12.01 20.17 11.17
N LEU A 130 10.73 19.95 11.53
CA LEU A 130 10.04 20.61 12.64
C LEU A 130 10.20 19.89 14.00
N GLY A 131 10.99 18.85 14.10
CA GLY A 131 11.19 18.20 15.41
C GLY A 131 11.71 16.76 15.32
N GLY A 132 12.05 16.30 14.11
CA GLY A 132 12.55 14.95 13.90
C GLY A 132 11.46 13.88 14.08
N GLY A 133 11.88 12.68 14.46
CA GLY A 133 11.04 11.52 14.63
C GLY A 133 11.48 10.36 13.73
N PRO A 134 10.69 9.28 13.59
CA PRO A 134 11.02 8.17 12.73
C PRO A 134 11.22 8.59 11.27
N GLU A 135 12.35 8.18 10.69
CA GLU A 135 12.69 8.44 9.29
C GLU A 135 11.96 7.46 8.36
N ILE A 136 11.84 7.82 7.08
CA ILE A 136 11.25 6.96 6.06
C ILE A 136 12.10 5.69 5.94
N PRO A 137 11.50 4.48 6.09
CA PRO A 137 12.23 3.23 6.01
C PRO A 137 12.82 3.03 4.60
N ASN A 138 14.09 2.65 4.55
CA ASN A 138 14.84 2.45 3.31
C ASN A 138 15.46 1.05 3.23
N GLY A 139 15.95 0.68 2.04
CA GLY A 139 16.60 -0.60 1.77
C GLY A 139 15.62 -1.74 1.50
N ASP A 140 16.12 -2.96 1.52
CA ASP A 140 15.28 -4.16 1.34
C ASP A 140 14.55 -4.48 2.66
N LEU A 141 13.28 -4.10 2.69
CA LEU A 141 12.41 -4.29 3.85
C LEU A 141 11.73 -5.66 3.87
N ARG A 142 11.89 -6.47 2.82
CA ARG A 142 11.34 -7.82 2.69
C ARG A 142 12.35 -8.91 3.03
N GLU A 143 13.60 -8.56 3.23
CA GLU A 143 14.66 -9.50 3.59
C GLU A 143 14.50 -10.00 5.03
N GLY A 144 13.61 -10.97 5.22
CA GLY A 144 13.24 -11.53 6.52
C GLY A 144 12.85 -13.00 6.45
N ASP A 145 12.83 -13.64 7.63
CA ASP A 145 12.38 -15.02 7.80
C ASP A 145 10.85 -15.08 7.91
N MET A 146 10.21 -15.66 6.90
CA MET A 146 8.75 -15.82 6.86
C MET A 146 8.21 -16.68 8.01
N SER A 147 8.96 -17.67 8.50
CA SER A 147 8.51 -18.55 9.58
C SER A 147 8.49 -17.80 10.91
N ALA A 148 9.57 -17.09 11.23
CA ALA A 148 9.66 -16.22 12.40
C ALA A 148 8.63 -15.10 12.32
N GLY A 149 8.50 -14.46 11.16
CA GLY A 149 7.49 -13.43 10.89
C GLY A 149 6.06 -13.92 11.11
N GLY A 150 5.77 -15.16 10.74
CA GLY A 150 4.47 -15.78 10.99
C GLY A 150 4.17 -15.96 12.49
N VAL A 151 5.15 -16.29 13.30
CA VAL A 151 5.00 -16.35 14.77
C VAL A 151 4.73 -14.96 15.32
N LEU A 152 5.57 -13.99 14.96
CA LEU A 152 5.48 -12.60 15.41
C LEU A 152 4.15 -11.95 15.00
N PHE A 153 3.69 -12.21 13.77
CA PHE A 153 2.41 -11.70 13.28
C PHE A 153 1.22 -12.24 14.10
N ARG A 154 1.20 -13.55 14.37
CA ARG A 154 0.13 -14.15 15.18
C ARG A 154 0.11 -13.61 16.60
N THR A 155 1.26 -13.34 17.18
CA THR A 155 1.38 -12.83 18.54
C THR A 155 1.00 -11.36 18.66
N ASN A 156 1.42 -10.51 17.70
CA ASN A 156 1.31 -9.06 17.84
C ASN A 156 0.25 -8.42 16.96
N CYS A 157 -0.13 -9.03 15.83
CA CYS A 157 -0.90 -8.36 14.77
C CYS A 157 -2.26 -9.01 14.52
N ALA A 158 -2.34 -10.35 14.61
CA ALA A 158 -3.52 -11.12 14.18
C ALA A 158 -4.79 -10.80 14.99
N ALA A 159 -4.66 -10.35 16.24
CA ALA A 159 -5.81 -9.97 17.07
C ALA A 159 -6.63 -8.82 16.44
N CYS A 160 -5.97 -7.91 15.72
CA CYS A 160 -6.61 -6.78 15.04
C CYS A 160 -6.74 -7.02 13.53
N HIS A 161 -5.66 -7.49 12.88
CA HIS A 161 -5.61 -7.66 11.42
C HIS A 161 -6.12 -9.01 10.92
N ALA A 162 -6.64 -9.87 11.79
CA ALA A 162 -6.98 -11.27 11.53
C ALA A 162 -5.76 -12.11 11.09
N PHE A 163 -5.85 -13.43 11.26
CA PHE A 163 -4.75 -14.33 10.87
C PHE A 163 -4.47 -14.36 9.35
N SER A 164 -5.46 -13.99 8.55
CA SER A 164 -5.38 -13.92 7.09
C SER A 164 -5.02 -12.53 6.55
N SER A 165 -4.65 -11.59 7.44
CA SER A 165 -4.37 -10.19 7.11
C SER A 165 -5.52 -9.40 6.45
N ASN A 166 -6.75 -9.89 6.54
CA ASN A 166 -7.94 -9.24 5.96
C ASN A 166 -8.43 -8.01 6.75
N GLY A 167 -7.87 -7.80 7.93
CA GLY A 167 -8.37 -6.80 8.87
C GLY A 167 -9.54 -7.30 9.73
N GLY A 168 -10.04 -6.44 10.61
CA GLY A 168 -11.10 -6.79 11.54
C GLY A 168 -11.75 -5.58 12.20
N ALA A 169 -12.93 -5.79 12.77
CA ALA A 169 -13.63 -4.76 13.53
C ALA A 169 -12.92 -4.46 14.85
N LEU A 170 -12.86 -3.21 15.22
CA LEU A 170 -12.38 -2.70 16.51
C LEU A 170 -13.53 -2.00 17.26
N SER A 171 -13.27 -1.61 18.49
CA SER A 171 -14.24 -0.85 19.29
C SER A 171 -14.56 0.51 18.68
N SER A 172 -15.72 1.06 19.08
CA SER A 172 -16.15 2.43 18.71
C SER A 172 -16.27 2.69 17.21
N GLY A 173 -16.72 1.70 16.44
CA GLY A 173 -16.93 1.83 15.00
C GLY A 173 -15.65 1.90 14.16
N LYS A 174 -14.51 1.61 14.75
CA LYS A 174 -13.21 1.56 14.05
C LYS A 174 -12.94 0.16 13.54
N PHE A 175 -11.94 0.04 12.66
CA PHE A 175 -11.51 -1.25 12.10
C PHE A 175 -10.01 -1.26 11.83
N ALA A 176 -9.39 -2.41 11.96
CA ALA A 176 -8.06 -2.66 11.45
C ALA A 176 -8.15 -2.94 9.95
N PRO A 177 -7.43 -2.21 9.09
CA PRO A 177 -7.54 -2.38 7.65
C PRO A 177 -6.94 -3.71 7.18
N THR A 178 -7.34 -4.15 5.99
CA THR A 178 -6.64 -5.21 5.28
C THR A 178 -5.20 -4.81 4.97
N LEU A 179 -4.28 -5.76 5.09
CA LEU A 179 -2.87 -5.54 4.74
C LEU A 179 -2.55 -5.93 3.29
N LYS A 180 -3.53 -6.42 2.54
CA LYS A 180 -3.34 -6.89 1.14
C LYS A 180 -2.86 -5.81 0.18
N GLU A 181 -3.24 -4.57 0.42
CA GLU A 181 -2.91 -3.42 -0.44
C GLU A 181 -1.73 -2.58 0.06
N THR A 182 -1.04 -3.04 1.11
CA THR A 182 0.07 -2.30 1.70
C THR A 182 1.40 -2.66 1.06
N THR A 183 2.29 -1.69 0.88
CA THR A 183 3.68 -1.91 0.46
C THR A 183 4.55 -2.28 1.65
N ASP A 184 5.77 -2.79 1.39
CA ASP A 184 6.73 -3.12 2.44
C ASP A 184 7.07 -1.90 3.29
N ARG A 185 7.28 -0.75 2.65
CA ARG A 185 7.53 0.53 3.31
C ARG A 185 6.37 0.97 4.18
N GLN A 186 5.13 0.87 3.68
CA GLN A 186 3.93 1.19 4.45
C GLN A 186 3.75 0.28 5.67
N LEU A 187 4.06 -1.02 5.54
CA LEU A 187 4.03 -1.95 6.67
C LEU A 187 5.06 -1.57 7.74
N TYR A 188 6.30 -1.29 7.32
CA TYR A 188 7.35 -0.90 8.23
C TYR A 188 7.04 0.43 8.92
N ALA A 189 6.65 1.45 8.15
CA ALA A 189 6.27 2.76 8.67
C ALA A 189 5.10 2.68 9.65
N ALA A 190 4.09 1.84 9.37
CA ALA A 190 2.97 1.64 10.29
C ALA A 190 3.41 1.03 11.63
N MET A 191 4.33 0.07 11.63
CA MET A 191 4.88 -0.48 12.87
C MET A 191 5.67 0.56 13.67
N LEU A 192 6.45 1.41 12.98
CA LEU A 192 7.23 2.47 13.64
C LEU A 192 6.35 3.58 14.25
N THR A 193 5.27 3.94 13.58
CA THR A 193 4.54 5.18 13.89
C THR A 193 3.20 4.96 14.56
N GLY A 194 2.67 3.73 14.54
CA GLY A 194 1.41 3.37 15.19
C GLY A 194 0.22 4.23 14.71
N PRO A 195 -0.15 4.19 13.42
CA PRO A 195 -1.20 5.07 12.91
C PRO A 195 -2.55 4.81 13.59
N GLN A 196 -3.19 5.87 14.03
CA GLN A 196 -4.52 5.88 14.65
C GLN A 196 -4.61 5.01 15.92
N ASN A 197 -5.25 3.83 15.85
CA ASN A 197 -5.40 2.91 16.99
C ASN A 197 -4.35 1.79 17.00
N MET A 198 -3.49 1.74 16.00
CA MET A 198 -2.39 0.78 15.98
C MET A 198 -1.34 1.18 17.04
N PRO A 199 -0.85 0.28 17.88
CA PRO A 199 0.25 0.59 18.78
C PRO A 199 1.55 0.86 18.01
N VAL A 200 2.43 1.65 18.60
CA VAL A 200 3.80 1.83 18.12
C VAL A 200 4.61 0.60 18.54
N PHE A 201 5.30 0.00 17.60
CA PHE A 201 6.25 -1.09 17.84
C PHE A 201 7.69 -0.55 17.73
N GLY A 202 8.19 0.02 18.81
CA GLY A 202 9.58 0.48 18.89
C GLY A 202 10.58 -0.68 18.81
N ASP A 203 11.87 -0.36 18.60
CA ASP A 203 12.90 -1.38 18.43
C ASP A 203 13.18 -2.22 19.69
N ASN A 204 12.69 -1.76 20.83
CA ASN A 204 12.68 -2.51 22.10
C ASN A 204 11.55 -3.56 22.17
N GLN A 205 10.54 -3.49 21.30
CA GLN A 205 9.42 -4.44 21.23
C GLN A 205 9.56 -5.38 20.03
N LEU A 206 9.87 -4.81 18.88
CA LEU A 206 10.17 -5.51 17.64
C LEU A 206 11.43 -4.90 17.04
N THR A 207 12.49 -5.65 17.00
CA THR A 207 13.74 -5.23 16.37
C THR A 207 13.54 -4.91 14.89
N PRO A 208 14.43 -4.15 14.26
CA PRO A 208 14.36 -3.90 12.82
C PRO A 208 14.27 -5.18 11.97
N GLN A 209 14.96 -6.27 12.37
CA GLN A 209 14.88 -7.55 11.67
C GLN A 209 13.53 -8.22 11.86
N GLU A 210 12.97 -8.24 13.06
CA GLU A 210 11.64 -8.81 13.32
C GLU A 210 10.52 -8.08 12.55
N LYS A 211 10.66 -6.77 12.35
CA LYS A 211 9.76 -6.02 11.46
C LYS A 211 9.85 -6.49 10.01
N LYS A 212 11.06 -6.75 9.50
CA LYS A 212 11.28 -7.34 8.17
C LYS A 212 10.73 -8.76 8.06
N ASP A 213 10.89 -9.58 9.10
CA ASP A 213 10.35 -10.93 9.16
C ASP A 213 8.81 -10.90 9.06
N ILE A 214 8.15 -10.00 9.79
CA ILE A 214 6.71 -9.78 9.69
C ILE A 214 6.31 -9.35 8.27
N ILE A 215 7.06 -8.45 7.64
CA ILE A 215 6.80 -8.00 6.27
C ILE A 215 6.91 -9.17 5.29
N ALA A 216 7.98 -9.97 5.37
CA ALA A 216 8.17 -11.15 4.55
C ALA A 216 6.99 -12.12 4.67
N TYR A 217 6.50 -12.37 5.88
CA TYR A 217 5.32 -13.19 6.12
C TYR A 217 4.04 -12.58 5.53
N VAL A 218 3.76 -11.29 5.76
CA VAL A 218 2.57 -10.61 5.22
C VAL A 218 2.57 -10.65 3.71
N GLN A 219 3.71 -10.43 3.07
CA GLN A 219 3.83 -10.47 1.61
C GLN A 219 3.64 -11.90 1.08
N SER A 220 4.18 -12.91 1.75
CA SER A 220 3.95 -14.31 1.37
C SER A 220 2.46 -14.69 1.41
N MET A 221 1.70 -14.16 2.37
CA MET A 221 0.25 -14.36 2.41
C MET A 221 -0.49 -13.73 1.24
N LYS A 222 0.00 -12.59 0.73
CA LYS A 222 -0.58 -11.93 -0.47
C LYS A 222 -0.32 -12.73 -1.74
N GLU A 223 0.87 -13.28 -1.86
CA GLU A 223 1.31 -14.04 -3.03
C GLU A 223 0.75 -15.48 -3.02
N SER A 224 0.32 -15.95 -1.86
CA SER A 224 -0.23 -17.29 -1.67
C SER A 224 -1.55 -17.46 -2.43
N LYS A 225 -1.57 -18.41 -3.36
CA LYS A 225 -2.78 -18.81 -4.09
C LYS A 225 -3.45 -19.98 -3.38
N ASP A 226 -4.78 -20.00 -3.37
CA ASP A 226 -5.51 -21.17 -2.88
C ASP A 226 -5.28 -22.34 -3.84
N PRO A 227 -5.03 -23.56 -3.32
CA PRO A 227 -4.74 -24.74 -4.15
C PRO A 227 -5.94 -25.25 -4.95
N GLY A 228 -7.08 -24.60 -4.83
CA GLY A 228 -8.34 -24.92 -5.51
C GLY A 228 -9.53 -24.89 -4.55
N GLY A 229 -10.73 -25.18 -5.11
CA GLY A 229 -11.99 -25.14 -4.37
C GLY A 229 -12.71 -23.80 -4.48
N LEU A 230 -13.83 -23.65 -3.76
CA LEU A 230 -14.63 -22.44 -3.68
C LEU A 230 -14.15 -21.61 -2.47
N GLY A 231 -13.17 -20.76 -2.68
CA GLY A 231 -12.67 -19.84 -1.66
C GLY A 231 -13.69 -18.74 -1.37
N ILE A 232 -14.01 -18.51 -0.09
CA ILE A 232 -14.86 -17.38 0.36
C ILE A 232 -14.03 -16.21 0.90
N GLY A 233 -12.81 -16.03 0.39
CA GLY A 233 -11.96 -14.87 0.67
C GLY A 233 -11.19 -14.94 1.98
N ARG A 234 -11.01 -16.13 2.58
CA ARG A 234 -10.30 -16.33 3.87
C ARG A 234 -10.86 -15.42 4.98
N THR A 235 -12.19 -15.36 5.06
CA THR A 235 -12.89 -14.50 6.03
C THR A 235 -12.78 -14.99 7.46
N GLY A 236 -12.29 -16.22 7.65
CA GLY A 236 -12.04 -16.84 8.96
C GLY A 236 -12.93 -18.06 9.23
N PRO A 237 -12.62 -18.80 10.31
CA PRO A 237 -13.26 -20.10 10.58
C PRO A 237 -14.76 -19.97 10.88
N VAL A 238 -15.23 -18.84 11.39
CA VAL A 238 -16.66 -18.68 11.75
C VAL A 238 -17.55 -18.56 10.50
N PRO A 239 -17.31 -17.63 9.56
CA PRO A 239 -18.08 -17.58 8.32
C PRO A 239 -17.91 -18.83 7.46
N GLU A 240 -16.70 -19.37 7.39
CA GLU A 240 -16.39 -20.59 6.62
C GLU A 240 -17.12 -21.80 7.22
N GLY A 241 -17.08 -21.97 8.53
CA GLY A 241 -17.79 -23.00 9.25
C GLY A 241 -19.32 -22.89 9.12
N LEU A 242 -19.85 -21.67 9.16
CA LEU A 242 -21.28 -21.43 8.97
C LEU A 242 -21.76 -21.85 7.57
N VAL A 243 -21.02 -21.49 6.53
CA VAL A 243 -21.35 -21.88 5.15
C VAL A 243 -21.28 -23.40 4.99
N ALA A 244 -20.20 -24.03 5.47
CA ALA A 244 -20.04 -25.48 5.42
C ALA A 244 -21.15 -26.22 6.17
N PHE A 245 -21.54 -25.72 7.33
CA PHE A 245 -22.62 -26.29 8.15
C PHE A 245 -23.98 -26.19 7.46
N LEU A 246 -24.35 -25.00 6.94
CA LEU A 246 -25.64 -24.81 6.25
C LEU A 246 -25.74 -25.66 4.99
N VAL A 247 -24.70 -25.68 4.17
CA VAL A 247 -24.65 -26.51 2.96
C VAL A 247 -24.71 -28.01 3.33
N GLY A 248 -23.96 -28.40 4.35
CA GLY A 248 -23.95 -29.79 4.84
C GLY A 248 -25.31 -30.25 5.37
N ILE A 249 -25.98 -29.43 6.20
CA ILE A 249 -27.33 -29.75 6.71
C ILE A 249 -28.33 -29.87 5.57
N VAL A 250 -28.33 -28.92 4.62
CA VAL A 250 -29.26 -28.99 3.48
C VAL A 250 -29.01 -30.28 2.66
N ALA A 251 -27.75 -30.61 2.38
CA ALA A 251 -27.42 -31.86 1.69
C ALA A 251 -27.88 -33.12 2.45
N CYS A 252 -27.68 -33.14 3.77
CA CYS A 252 -28.15 -34.22 4.62
C CYS A 252 -29.68 -34.33 4.63
N MET A 253 -30.38 -33.22 4.70
CA MET A 253 -31.85 -33.20 4.63
C MET A 253 -32.35 -33.75 3.30
N PHE A 254 -31.78 -33.36 2.18
CA PHE A 254 -32.15 -33.87 0.87
C PHE A 254 -31.86 -35.39 0.77
N ALA A 255 -30.72 -35.83 1.27
CA ALA A 255 -30.38 -37.27 1.31
C ALA A 255 -31.37 -38.07 2.16
N ALA A 256 -31.74 -37.55 3.34
CA ALA A 256 -32.72 -38.21 4.22
C ALA A 256 -34.12 -38.28 3.57
N LEU A 257 -34.59 -37.22 2.95
CA LEU A 257 -35.86 -37.18 2.20
C LEU A 257 -35.84 -38.15 1.02
N TRP A 258 -34.72 -38.20 0.29
CA TRP A 258 -34.57 -39.14 -0.83
C TRP A 258 -34.60 -40.63 -0.39
N ILE A 259 -33.97 -40.92 0.74
CA ILE A 259 -33.97 -42.26 1.31
C ILE A 259 -35.39 -42.60 1.81
N ALA A 260 -36.03 -41.70 2.56
CA ALA A 260 -37.37 -41.90 3.09
C ALA A 260 -38.44 -42.05 2.00
N GLY A 261 -38.28 -41.39 0.86
CA GLY A 261 -39.19 -41.50 -0.28
C GLY A 261 -39.06 -42.81 -1.11
N LYS A 262 -38.11 -43.67 -0.75
CA LYS A 262 -37.88 -44.95 -1.39
C LYS A 262 -38.38 -46.15 -0.57
N SER A 263 -38.93 -45.91 0.63
CA SER A 263 -39.47 -46.95 1.53
C SER A 263 -40.98 -47.17 1.33
#